data_8ae8758126083b41c1c0ea01c807eae0
#
_entry.id   8ae8758126083b41c1c0ea01c807eae0
#
_cell.length_a   1.000
_cell.length_b   1.000
_cell.length_c   1.000
_cell.angle_alpha   90.00
_cell.angle_beta   90.00
_cell.angle_gamma   90.00
#
_symmetry.space_group_name_H-M   'P 1'
#
loop_
_entity.id
_entity.type
_entity.pdbx_description
1 polymer ?
#
loop_
_entity_poly.entity_id
_entity_poly.type
_entity_poly.pdbx_seq_one_letter_code
_entity_poly.pdbx_strand_id
1 'polypeptide(L)'
;MRIFVHTILFACAGLLPVLTVSAQMPSDTTKGGPVRSSAAYAELLLRRTELESSLESLLVDYTEDFPKIKEIRLELGFLKSEMDRLMVVKPAEAGKLTSALGKLMLRKVELEAELETLRLQYNDNYPDVKRAKRKVEVFENAIKEILG
;
A
#
# COMPACT_ATOMS: atom_id res chain seq x y z
N MET A 1 -82.83 -3.18 -22.24
CA MET A 1 -82.87 -4.11 -21.12
C MET A 1 -81.63 -3.89 -20.34
N ARG A 2 -81.65 -2.99 -19.37
CA ARG A 2 -81.69 -3.16 -17.93
C ARG A 2 -80.74 -4.29 -17.52
N ILE A 3 -79.67 -4.10 -16.67
CA ILE A 3 -79.76 -3.76 -15.25
C ILE A 3 -78.34 -3.43 -14.72
N PHE A 4 -78.18 -2.36 -13.96
CA PHE A 4 -77.61 -2.09 -12.63
C PHE A 4 -76.23 -2.68 -12.27
N VAL A 5 -75.26 -1.79 -12.06
CA VAL A 5 -74.84 -1.21 -10.75
C VAL A 5 -74.32 -2.24 -9.77
N HIS A 6 -73.05 -2.07 -9.39
CA HIS A 6 -72.70 -1.86 -7.97
C HIS A 6 -71.25 -1.37 -7.85
N THR A 7 -71.18 -0.16 -7.37
CA THR A 7 -70.00 0.49 -6.79
C THR A 7 -69.61 -0.26 -5.51
N ILE A 8 -68.35 -0.67 -5.39
CA ILE A 8 -67.73 -0.90 -4.07
C ILE A 8 -66.40 -0.24 -4.05
N LEU A 9 -66.37 0.87 -3.33
CA LEU A 9 -65.22 1.63 -2.88
C LEU A 9 -64.57 0.86 -1.73
N PHE A 10 -63.33 0.37 -1.88
CA PHE A 10 -62.53 -0.11 -0.76
C PHE A 10 -61.21 0.67 -0.73
N ALA A 11 -61.22 1.69 0.12
CA ALA A 11 -60.01 2.37 0.57
C ALA A 11 -59.32 1.45 1.58
N CYS A 12 -58.18 0.87 1.19
CA CYS A 12 -57.26 0.26 2.13
C CYS A 12 -55.95 1.05 2.08
N ALA A 13 -55.83 1.97 3.03
CA ALA A 13 -54.55 2.59 3.39
C ALA A 13 -53.65 1.51 4.00
N GLY A 14 -52.83 0.90 3.18
CA GLY A 14 -51.76 -0.04 3.61
C GLY A 14 -50.50 0.75 3.89
N LEU A 15 -50.25 1.03 5.16
CA LEU A 15 -48.98 1.53 5.69
C LEU A 15 -47.93 0.44 5.49
N LEU A 16 -47.07 0.55 4.45
CA LEU A 16 -45.93 -0.33 4.28
C LEU A 16 -44.83 0.12 5.23
N PRO A 17 -44.36 -0.73 6.15
CA PRO A 17 -43.16 -0.43 6.91
C PRO A 17 -41.96 -0.44 5.95
N VAL A 18 -41.32 0.70 5.79
CA VAL A 18 -40.02 0.78 5.14
C VAL A 18 -39.01 0.05 6.03
N LEU A 19 -38.75 -1.20 5.70
CA LEU A 19 -37.61 -1.93 6.26
C LEU A 19 -36.34 -1.30 5.69
N THR A 20 -35.75 -0.36 6.41
CA THR A 20 -34.38 0.07 6.19
C THR A 20 -33.49 -1.14 6.49
N VAL A 21 -33.17 -1.90 5.46
CA VAL A 21 -32.07 -2.86 5.51
C VAL A 21 -30.80 -2.05 5.60
N SER A 22 -30.34 -1.79 6.82
CA SER A 22 -28.95 -1.42 7.07
C SER A 22 -28.11 -2.60 6.62
N ALA A 23 -27.59 -2.56 5.42
CA ALA A 23 -26.54 -3.46 4.99
C ALA A 23 -25.31 -3.16 5.87
N GLN A 24 -25.25 -3.83 7.02
CA GLN A 24 -23.98 -4.01 7.72
C GLN A 24 -23.13 -4.84 6.78
N MET A 25 -22.20 -4.15 6.06
CA MET A 25 -21.09 -4.83 5.43
C MET A 25 -20.42 -5.66 6.53
N PRO A 26 -20.24 -6.97 6.34
CA PRO A 26 -19.46 -7.76 7.26
C PRO A 26 -18.08 -7.10 7.31
N SER A 27 -17.68 -6.64 8.49
CA SER A 27 -16.30 -6.27 8.79
C SER A 27 -15.51 -7.57 8.66
N ASP A 28 -15.09 -7.86 7.44
CA ASP A 28 -14.18 -8.95 7.17
C ASP A 28 -12.92 -8.62 7.98
N THR A 29 -12.78 -9.31 9.10
CA THR A 29 -11.58 -9.29 9.93
C THR A 29 -10.47 -9.97 9.13
N THR A 30 -10.05 -9.30 8.07
CA THR A 30 -8.88 -9.65 7.27
C THR A 30 -7.73 -9.84 8.24
N LYS A 31 -7.06 -10.98 8.20
CA LYS A 31 -5.92 -11.41 9.04
C LYS A 31 -4.75 -10.40 9.13
N GLY A 32 -4.94 -9.16 8.72
CA GLY A 32 -3.93 -8.10 8.61
C GLY A 32 -4.23 -6.80 9.34
N GLY A 33 -5.46 -6.64 9.88
CA GLY A 33 -5.84 -5.37 10.51
C GLY A 33 -5.81 -4.14 9.57
N PRO A 34 -6.13 -2.95 10.09
CA PRO A 34 -6.27 -1.73 9.30
C PRO A 34 -4.98 -1.27 8.59
N VAL A 35 -3.81 -1.70 9.07
CA VAL A 35 -2.52 -1.37 8.43
C VAL A 35 -2.38 -2.09 7.10
N ARG A 36 -2.67 -3.40 7.04
CA ARG A 36 -2.54 -4.18 5.79
C ARG A 36 -3.59 -3.83 4.74
N SER A 37 -4.71 -3.24 5.14
CA SER A 37 -5.72 -2.72 4.21
C SER A 37 -5.48 -1.27 3.81
N SER A 38 -4.41 -0.63 4.29
CA SER A 38 -4.08 0.75 3.96
C SER A 38 -3.52 0.89 2.53
N ALA A 39 -3.71 2.08 1.95
CA ALA A 39 -3.19 2.39 0.63
C ALA A 39 -1.65 2.38 0.59
N ALA A 40 -0.97 2.84 1.66
CA ALA A 40 0.49 2.77 1.75
C ALA A 40 1.00 1.34 1.68
N TYR A 41 0.38 0.42 2.45
CA TYR A 41 0.78 -0.99 2.42
C TYR A 41 0.55 -1.63 1.05
N ALA A 42 -0.56 -1.28 0.38
CA ALA A 42 -0.86 -1.79 -0.97
C ALA A 42 0.19 -1.35 -2.01
N GLU A 43 0.66 -0.09 -1.95
CA GLU A 43 1.73 0.42 -2.82
C GLU A 43 3.05 -0.38 -2.62
N LEU A 44 3.46 -0.56 -1.36
CA LEU A 44 4.66 -1.34 -1.05
C LEU A 44 4.53 -2.82 -1.45
N LEU A 45 3.36 -3.41 -1.24
CA LEU A 45 3.07 -4.79 -1.63
C LEU A 45 3.13 -4.98 -3.14
N LEU A 46 2.57 -4.04 -3.91
CA LEU A 46 2.64 -4.06 -5.38
C LEU A 46 4.10 -4.06 -5.83
N ARG A 47 4.91 -3.12 -5.35
CA ARG A 47 6.33 -3.04 -5.69
C ARG A 47 7.09 -4.31 -5.34
N ARG A 48 6.85 -4.87 -4.15
CA ARG A 48 7.45 -6.13 -3.75
C ARG A 48 7.14 -7.25 -4.74
N THR A 49 5.86 -7.37 -5.14
CA THR A 49 5.43 -8.41 -6.07
C THR A 49 6.08 -8.25 -7.46
N GLU A 50 6.23 -7.01 -7.93
CA GLU A 50 6.93 -6.71 -9.19
C GLU A 50 8.41 -7.11 -9.12
N LEU A 51 9.09 -6.79 -8.03
CA LEU A 51 10.50 -7.16 -7.82
C LEU A 51 10.69 -8.67 -7.69
N GLU A 52 9.83 -9.36 -6.92
CA GLU A 52 9.84 -10.81 -6.79
C GLU A 52 9.61 -11.48 -8.14
N SER A 53 8.63 -11.03 -8.93
CA SER A 53 8.37 -11.54 -10.27
C SER A 53 9.56 -11.34 -11.22
N SER A 54 10.21 -10.18 -11.15
CA SER A 54 11.41 -9.87 -11.94
C SER A 54 12.60 -10.76 -11.52
N LEU A 55 12.75 -10.98 -10.21
CA LEU A 55 13.78 -11.85 -9.66
C LEU A 55 13.62 -13.28 -10.15
N GLU A 56 12.42 -13.84 -10.03
CA GLU A 56 12.12 -15.20 -10.50
C GLU A 56 12.40 -15.35 -12.01
N SER A 57 11.99 -14.35 -12.80
CA SER A 57 12.27 -14.36 -14.26
C SER A 57 13.77 -14.38 -14.57
N LEU A 58 14.57 -13.59 -13.85
CA LEU A 58 16.02 -13.53 -14.06
C LEU A 58 16.72 -14.81 -13.61
N LEU A 59 16.25 -15.46 -12.55
CA LEU A 59 16.84 -16.71 -12.04
C LEU A 59 16.65 -17.91 -12.98
N VAL A 60 15.79 -17.80 -13.99
CA VAL A 60 15.69 -18.82 -15.04
C VAL A 60 16.96 -18.87 -15.89
N ASP A 61 17.53 -17.69 -16.21
CA ASP A 61 18.63 -17.56 -17.17
C ASP A 61 19.97 -17.20 -16.54
N TYR A 62 19.96 -16.66 -15.30
CA TYR A 62 21.14 -16.10 -14.64
C TYR A 62 21.34 -16.70 -13.24
N THR A 63 22.59 -16.69 -12.79
CA THR A 63 22.96 -17.09 -11.43
C THR A 63 22.77 -15.94 -10.43
N GLU A 64 22.80 -16.27 -9.14
CA GLU A 64 22.71 -15.32 -8.02
C GLU A 64 23.77 -14.19 -8.07
N ASP A 65 24.89 -14.42 -8.77
CA ASP A 65 25.95 -13.43 -8.91
C ASP A 65 25.69 -12.36 -9.96
N PHE A 66 24.61 -12.51 -10.74
CA PHE A 66 24.26 -11.53 -11.75
C PHE A 66 23.94 -10.17 -11.11
N PRO A 67 24.55 -9.04 -11.59
CA PRO A 67 24.45 -7.75 -10.92
C PRO A 67 23.01 -7.30 -10.69
N LYS A 68 22.11 -7.55 -11.65
CA LYS A 68 20.71 -7.15 -11.53
C LYS A 68 19.96 -7.94 -10.46
N ILE A 69 20.31 -9.21 -10.24
CA ILE A 69 19.74 -10.02 -9.17
C ILE A 69 20.16 -9.46 -7.81
N LYS A 70 21.43 -9.08 -7.66
CA LYS A 70 21.95 -8.45 -6.41
C LYS A 70 21.24 -7.12 -6.13
N GLU A 71 21.03 -6.31 -7.16
CA GLU A 71 20.31 -5.02 -7.06
C GLU A 71 18.86 -5.24 -6.60
N ILE A 72 18.12 -6.18 -7.22
CA ILE A 72 16.73 -6.49 -6.84
C ILE A 72 16.66 -7.01 -5.41
N ARG A 73 17.58 -7.89 -4.99
CA ARG A 73 17.61 -8.38 -3.61
C ARG A 73 17.87 -7.29 -2.60
N LEU A 74 18.74 -6.35 -2.94
CA LEU A 74 19.02 -5.18 -2.11
C LEU A 74 17.76 -4.31 -1.94
N GLU A 75 17.08 -4.00 -3.04
CA GLU A 75 15.85 -3.22 -3.03
C GLU A 75 14.74 -3.94 -2.23
N LEU A 76 14.58 -5.25 -2.39
CA LEU A 76 13.65 -6.08 -1.60
C LEU A 76 13.96 -6.02 -0.10
N GLY A 77 15.24 -5.96 0.28
CA GLY A 77 15.66 -5.80 1.67
C GLY A 77 15.20 -4.47 2.29
N PHE A 78 15.42 -3.35 1.59
CA PHE A 78 14.95 -2.04 2.03
C PHE A 78 13.42 -1.96 2.05
N LEU A 79 12.77 -2.50 1.03
CA LEU A 79 11.31 -2.53 0.94
C LEU A 79 10.69 -3.31 2.10
N LYS A 80 11.28 -4.45 2.46
CA LYS A 80 10.85 -5.21 3.64
C LYS A 80 10.94 -4.37 4.91
N SER A 81 12.04 -3.63 5.11
CA SER A 81 12.22 -2.75 6.26
C SER A 81 11.12 -1.69 6.35
N GLU A 82 10.74 -1.07 5.24
CA GLU A 82 9.66 -0.08 5.20
C GLU A 82 8.28 -0.73 5.45
N MET A 83 8.03 -1.94 4.94
CA MET A 83 6.81 -2.68 5.25
C MET A 83 6.72 -3.04 6.75
N ASP A 84 7.83 -3.48 7.35
CA ASP A 84 7.90 -3.78 8.78
C ASP A 84 7.65 -2.50 9.61
N ARG A 85 8.15 -1.35 9.17
CA ARG A 85 7.88 -0.03 9.77
C ARG A 85 6.39 0.32 9.76
N LEU A 86 5.66 0.05 8.68
CA LEU A 86 4.20 0.24 8.66
C LEU A 86 3.49 -0.64 9.67
N MET A 87 3.96 -1.87 9.89
CA MET A 87 3.30 -2.83 10.77
C MET A 87 3.35 -2.44 12.26
N VAL A 88 4.23 -1.54 12.66
CA VAL A 88 4.29 -1.03 14.04
C VAL A 88 3.42 0.22 14.26
N VAL A 89 2.82 0.77 13.21
CA VAL A 89 1.89 1.90 13.32
C VAL A 89 0.63 1.46 14.06
N LYS A 90 0.20 2.26 15.03
CA LYS A 90 -0.99 1.94 15.82
C LYS A 90 -2.24 1.94 14.94
N PRO A 91 -3.20 1.02 15.16
CA PRO A 91 -4.45 0.97 14.38
C PRO A 91 -5.22 2.30 14.35
N ALA A 92 -5.18 3.07 15.44
CA ALA A 92 -5.81 4.39 15.51
C ALA A 92 -5.18 5.43 14.55
N GLU A 93 -3.94 5.22 14.12
CA GLU A 93 -3.20 6.10 13.21
C GLU A 93 -3.20 5.59 11.76
N ALA A 94 -3.92 4.49 11.48
CA ALA A 94 -4.00 3.91 10.14
C ALA A 94 -4.44 4.91 9.05
N GLY A 95 -5.19 5.96 9.42
CA GLY A 95 -5.55 7.06 8.52
C GLY A 95 -4.35 7.84 7.95
N LYS A 96 -3.18 7.81 8.60
CA LYS A 96 -1.94 8.40 8.09
C LYS A 96 -1.33 7.58 6.93
N LEU A 97 -1.70 6.29 6.79
CA LEU A 97 -1.12 5.35 5.84
C LEU A 97 -1.73 5.52 4.44
N THR A 98 -1.58 6.71 3.89
CA THR A 98 -2.10 7.11 2.58
C THR A 98 -1.24 6.59 1.43
N SER A 99 -1.78 6.61 0.19
CA SER A 99 -0.99 6.32 -1.02
C SER A 99 0.21 7.27 -1.17
N ALA A 100 0.06 8.54 -0.79
CA ALA A 100 1.17 9.51 -0.81
C ALA A 100 2.33 9.07 0.08
N LEU A 101 2.05 8.60 1.31
CA LEU A 101 3.06 8.02 2.19
C LEU A 101 3.73 6.79 1.55
N GLY A 102 2.94 5.87 0.98
CA GLY A 102 3.47 4.70 0.28
C GLY A 102 4.46 5.08 -0.82
N LYS A 103 4.12 6.08 -1.65
CA LYS A 103 5.01 6.59 -2.71
C LYS A 103 6.29 7.25 -2.16
N LEU A 104 6.21 7.98 -1.05
CA LEU A 104 7.41 8.52 -0.38
C LEU A 104 8.33 7.40 0.09
N MET A 105 7.78 6.36 0.71
CA MET A 105 8.53 5.19 1.18
C MET A 105 9.17 4.43 0.01
N LEU A 106 8.45 4.20 -1.08
CA LEU A 106 9.00 3.59 -2.30
C LEU A 106 10.16 4.39 -2.87
N ARG A 107 9.99 5.71 -2.98
CA ARG A 107 11.07 6.57 -3.49
C ARG A 107 12.30 6.56 -2.59
N LYS A 108 12.10 6.51 -1.27
CA LYS A 108 13.20 6.33 -0.31
C LYS A 108 13.94 5.00 -0.55
N VAL A 109 13.21 3.89 -0.71
CA VAL A 109 13.79 2.56 -0.97
C VAL A 109 14.68 2.57 -2.23
N GLU A 110 14.20 3.17 -3.33
CA GLU A 110 14.98 3.32 -4.56
C GLU A 110 16.28 4.12 -4.32
N LEU A 111 16.18 5.22 -3.56
CA LEU A 111 17.35 6.07 -3.24
C LEU A 111 18.34 5.38 -2.29
N GLU A 112 17.86 4.54 -1.38
CA GLU A 112 18.72 3.71 -0.52
C GLU A 112 19.48 2.66 -1.33
N ALA A 113 18.82 2.01 -2.30
CA ALA A 113 19.47 1.08 -3.21
C ALA A 113 20.52 1.78 -4.11
N GLU A 114 20.19 2.98 -4.64
CA GLU A 114 21.16 3.82 -5.38
C GLU A 114 22.38 4.18 -4.50
N LEU A 115 22.13 4.61 -3.27
CA LEU A 115 23.21 4.98 -2.32
C LEU A 115 24.11 3.78 -2.02
N GLU A 116 23.54 2.61 -1.77
CA GLU A 116 24.34 1.42 -1.46
C GLU A 116 25.15 0.95 -2.67
N THR A 117 24.59 1.03 -3.87
CA THR A 117 25.34 0.76 -5.12
C THR A 117 26.51 1.70 -5.30
N LEU A 118 26.35 2.98 -4.98
CA LEU A 118 27.45 3.95 -5.00
C LEU A 118 28.54 3.63 -3.96
N ARG A 119 28.15 3.16 -2.77
CA ARG A 119 29.09 2.78 -1.70
C ARG A 119 29.93 1.56 -2.03
N LEU A 120 29.49 0.69 -2.92
CA LEU A 120 30.30 -0.43 -3.41
C LEU A 120 31.49 0.07 -4.24
N GLN A 121 31.40 1.25 -4.83
CA GLN A 121 32.42 1.81 -5.75
C GLN A 121 33.21 2.97 -5.15
N TYR A 122 32.60 3.72 -4.23
CA TYR A 122 33.12 4.97 -3.70
C TYR A 122 33.01 5.02 -2.17
N ASN A 123 33.93 5.74 -1.55
CA ASN A 123 33.86 5.99 -0.10
C ASN A 123 32.82 7.06 0.25
N ASP A 124 32.42 7.12 1.52
CA ASP A 124 31.40 8.05 2.02
C ASP A 124 31.72 9.54 1.84
N ASN A 125 33.01 9.90 1.57
CA ASN A 125 33.41 11.26 1.32
C ASN A 125 33.21 11.70 -0.13
N TYR A 126 32.96 10.75 -1.04
CA TYR A 126 32.78 11.07 -2.45
C TYR A 126 31.50 11.94 -2.66
N PRO A 127 31.59 12.95 -3.55
CA PRO A 127 30.49 13.92 -3.71
C PRO A 127 29.13 13.29 -4.05
N ASP A 128 29.13 12.23 -4.89
CA ASP A 128 27.89 11.57 -5.30
C ASP A 128 27.26 10.77 -4.15
N VAL A 129 28.09 10.09 -3.34
CA VAL A 129 27.62 9.40 -2.12
C VAL A 129 27.00 10.40 -1.15
N LYS A 130 27.64 11.55 -0.93
CA LYS A 130 27.09 12.62 -0.10
C LYS A 130 25.77 13.17 -0.64
N ARG A 131 25.65 13.32 -1.96
CA ARG A 131 24.40 13.78 -2.61
C ARG A 131 23.27 12.74 -2.46
N ALA A 132 23.58 11.46 -2.72
CA ALA A 132 22.62 10.38 -2.57
C ALA A 132 22.13 10.26 -1.12
N LYS A 133 23.04 10.32 -0.14
CA LYS A 133 22.70 10.32 1.29
C LYS A 133 21.74 11.46 1.66
N ARG A 134 22.00 12.68 1.19
CA ARG A 134 21.09 13.81 1.44
C ARG A 134 19.71 13.63 0.82
N LYS A 135 19.62 13.01 -0.37
CA LYS A 135 18.32 12.67 -0.97
C LYS A 135 17.54 11.72 -0.07
N VAL A 136 18.16 10.64 0.40
CA VAL A 136 17.53 9.69 1.34
C VAL A 136 17.03 10.41 2.60
N GLU A 137 17.87 11.29 3.20
CA GLU A 137 17.50 12.07 4.39
C GLU A 137 16.27 12.96 4.18
N VAL A 138 16.12 13.58 3.00
CA VAL A 138 14.95 14.41 2.66
C VAL A 138 13.67 13.57 2.67
N PHE A 139 13.68 12.40 2.04
CA PHE A 139 12.52 11.52 2.03
C PHE A 139 12.23 10.92 3.39
N GLU A 140 13.25 10.53 4.15
CA GLU A 140 13.10 10.05 5.51
C GLU A 140 12.46 11.11 6.42
N ASN A 141 12.84 12.37 6.30
CA ASN A 141 12.25 13.46 7.06
C ASN A 141 10.78 13.69 6.70
N ALA A 142 10.43 13.66 5.39
CA ALA A 142 9.04 13.75 4.94
C ALA A 142 8.17 12.60 5.48
N ILE A 143 8.70 11.38 5.52
CA ILE A 143 8.02 10.21 6.09
C ILE A 143 7.81 10.39 7.60
N LYS A 144 8.82 10.86 8.32
CA LYS A 144 8.73 11.17 9.76
C LYS A 144 7.70 12.27 10.05
N GLU A 145 7.61 13.29 9.23
CA GLU A 145 6.62 14.36 9.38
C GLU A 145 5.19 13.82 9.34
N ILE A 146 4.91 12.80 8.52
CA ILE A 146 3.60 12.16 8.44
C ILE A 146 3.35 11.20 9.60
N LEU A 147 4.32 10.37 9.92
CA LEU A 147 4.15 9.31 10.93
C LEU A 147 4.30 9.81 12.36
N GLY A 148 5.10 10.84 12.61
CA GLY A 148 5.39 11.41 13.91
C GLY A 148 6.65 10.84 14.52
#